data_e260874702a1432ad398a1f725a20ed7
#
_entry.id   e260874702a1432ad398a1f725a20ed7
#
_cell.length_a   1.000
_cell.length_b   1.000
_cell.length_c   1.000
_cell.angle_alpha   90.00
_cell.angle_beta   90.00
_cell.angle_gamma   90.00
#
_symmetry.space_group_name_H-M   'P 1'
#
loop_
_entity.id
_entity.type
_entity.pdbx_description
1 polymer ?
#
loop_
_entity_poly.entity_id
_entity_poly.type
_entity_poly.pdbx_seq_one_letter_code
_entity_poly.pdbx_strand_id
1 'polypeptide(L)'
;MDKKLITISTAVIVIGFYINNILLKNTTIVMNINNARGKIYDKGFLDVDIDVSLDLFKEIERLKKEKNAVVLAHYYQEPDIQDVADFLGDSLALAQQAVKTKADIIVFAGVHFMAETAKILNPGKKVLLPDLKAGCSLADSAPAALFKQFKDKYPDHIVISYINCTAEIKALSDIICTSSNAQKIIESVPESQPIIFAPDKNLGAYLNKKTGRNMVLWNGSCMVHEIFSLEKITRLKARHPGAKLIAHPECEDVILQMADFIGSTTQLLKYAVKDDGDEYIVATEAGILHEMQKEAPYKTFIPAPPDNACACNDCPHMKLNTLEKLYLCMEYEEPEILMDEELRLKALKPMERMLEISKAAGLIG
;
A
#
# COMPACT_ATOMS: atom_id res chain seq x y z
N MET A 1 -22.40 14.68 -69.92
CA MET A 1 -22.81 14.25 -68.57
C MET A 1 -21.59 14.27 -67.67
N ASP A 2 -21.65 15.05 -66.62
CA ASP A 2 -20.57 15.71 -65.97
C ASP A 2 -19.61 14.82 -65.12
N LYS A 3 -18.34 14.89 -65.44
CA LYS A 3 -17.27 14.32 -64.56
C LYS A 3 -17.31 14.86 -63.10
N LYS A 4 -17.87 16.05 -62.87
CA LYS A 4 -18.08 16.64 -61.54
C LYS A 4 -19.09 15.88 -60.68
N LEU A 5 -20.16 15.34 -61.25
CA LEU A 5 -21.14 14.57 -60.46
C LEU A 5 -20.58 13.23 -59.99
N ILE A 6 -19.74 12.58 -60.75
CA ILE A 6 -19.13 11.29 -60.36
C ILE A 6 -18.12 11.50 -59.24
N THR A 7 -17.38 12.59 -59.24
CA THR A 7 -16.34 12.89 -58.19
C THR A 7 -17.00 13.22 -56.83
N ILE A 8 -18.14 13.92 -56.82
CA ILE A 8 -18.89 14.25 -55.60
C ILE A 8 -19.53 12.99 -55.00
N SER A 9 -20.09 12.11 -55.85
CA SER A 9 -20.67 10.85 -55.37
C SER A 9 -19.62 9.91 -54.72
N THR A 10 -18.41 9.83 -55.29
CA THR A 10 -17.33 9.01 -54.75
C THR A 10 -16.80 9.55 -53.40
N ALA A 11 -16.67 10.88 -53.30
CA ALA A 11 -16.24 11.52 -52.06
C ALA A 11 -17.25 11.32 -50.93
N VAL A 12 -18.54 11.42 -51.19
CA VAL A 12 -19.60 11.19 -50.20
C VAL A 12 -19.63 9.74 -49.74
N ILE A 13 -19.41 8.78 -50.65
CA ILE A 13 -19.32 7.35 -50.29
C ILE A 13 -18.07 7.06 -49.42
N VAL A 14 -16.93 7.60 -49.73
CA VAL A 14 -15.70 7.44 -48.97
C VAL A 14 -15.79 8.06 -47.57
N ILE A 15 -16.40 9.25 -47.46
CA ILE A 15 -16.64 9.91 -46.17
C ILE A 15 -17.67 9.09 -45.35
N GLY A 16 -18.72 8.59 -45.97
CA GLY A 16 -19.70 7.72 -45.30
C GLY A 16 -19.08 6.42 -44.77
N PHE A 17 -18.21 5.78 -45.55
CA PHE A 17 -17.45 4.60 -45.11
C PHE A 17 -16.48 4.90 -43.93
N TYR A 18 -15.82 6.04 -43.98
CA TYR A 18 -14.88 6.46 -42.92
C TYR A 18 -15.64 6.78 -41.64
N ILE A 19 -16.74 7.52 -41.70
CA ILE A 19 -17.60 7.83 -40.55
C ILE A 19 -18.19 6.55 -39.97
N ASN A 20 -18.67 5.62 -40.79
CA ASN A 20 -19.26 4.36 -40.33
C ASN A 20 -18.19 3.47 -39.65
N ASN A 21 -16.95 3.43 -40.15
CA ASN A 21 -15.85 2.72 -39.50
C ASN A 21 -15.45 3.32 -38.15
N ILE A 22 -15.47 4.66 -38.03
CA ILE A 22 -15.23 5.34 -36.75
C ILE A 22 -16.37 5.03 -35.75
N LEU A 23 -17.60 5.10 -36.19
CA LEU A 23 -18.76 4.76 -35.35
C LEU A 23 -18.76 3.29 -34.90
N LEU A 24 -18.42 2.36 -35.77
CA LEU A 24 -18.27 0.94 -35.43
C LEU A 24 -17.15 0.69 -34.44
N LYS A 25 -15.97 1.31 -34.64
CA LYS A 25 -14.87 1.22 -33.67
C LYS A 25 -15.27 1.77 -32.30
N ASN A 26 -15.89 2.95 -32.27
CA ASN A 26 -16.33 3.56 -31.02
C ASN A 26 -17.38 2.70 -30.31
N THR A 27 -18.35 2.12 -31.03
CA THR A 27 -19.35 1.21 -30.48
C THR A 27 -18.70 -0.06 -29.91
N THR A 28 -17.73 -0.62 -30.61
CA THR A 28 -16.99 -1.82 -30.14
C THR A 28 -16.18 -1.51 -28.89
N ILE A 29 -15.51 -0.35 -28.82
CA ILE A 29 -14.76 0.10 -27.66
C ILE A 29 -15.70 0.26 -26.45
N VAL A 30 -16.82 0.94 -26.61
CA VAL A 30 -17.82 1.13 -25.54
C VAL A 30 -18.38 -0.22 -25.05
N MET A 31 -18.69 -1.16 -25.94
CA MET A 31 -19.15 -2.50 -25.57
C MET A 31 -18.09 -3.29 -24.79
N ASN A 32 -16.82 -3.20 -25.19
CA ASN A 32 -15.72 -3.87 -24.50
C ASN A 32 -15.52 -3.30 -23.09
N ILE A 33 -15.58 -1.98 -22.94
CA ILE A 33 -15.46 -1.31 -21.63
C ILE A 33 -16.61 -1.72 -20.69
N ASN A 34 -17.85 -1.71 -21.18
CA ASN A 34 -19.01 -2.11 -20.35
C ASN A 34 -18.94 -3.57 -19.92
N ASN A 35 -18.45 -4.46 -20.79
CA ASN A 35 -18.23 -5.86 -20.45
C ASN A 35 -17.08 -6.02 -19.42
N ALA A 36 -16.00 -5.26 -19.54
CA ALA A 36 -14.92 -5.26 -18.59
C ALA A 36 -15.35 -4.74 -17.21
N ARG A 37 -16.17 -3.67 -17.18
CA ARG A 37 -16.77 -3.13 -15.94
C ARG A 37 -17.59 -4.17 -15.20
N GLY A 38 -18.41 -4.96 -15.91
CA GLY A 38 -19.17 -6.04 -15.31
C GLY A 38 -18.34 -7.15 -14.67
N LYS A 39 -17.04 -7.21 -14.96
CA LYS A 39 -16.10 -8.23 -14.46
C LYS A 39 -15.09 -7.70 -13.45
N ILE A 40 -15.13 -6.41 -13.10
CA ILE A 40 -14.14 -5.80 -12.19
C ILE A 40 -14.07 -6.56 -10.86
N TYR A 41 -15.19 -6.89 -10.24
CA TYR A 41 -15.19 -7.60 -8.96
C TYR A 41 -14.65 -9.03 -9.04
N ASP A 42 -14.82 -9.70 -10.19
CA ASP A 42 -14.26 -11.04 -10.40
C ASP A 42 -12.76 -10.99 -10.68
N LYS A 43 -12.32 -10.04 -11.52
CA LYS A 43 -10.91 -9.89 -11.92
C LYS A 43 -10.07 -9.10 -10.90
N GLY A 44 -10.67 -8.13 -10.23
CA GLY A 44 -10.02 -7.18 -9.33
C GLY A 44 -9.67 -5.85 -9.98
N PHE A 45 -9.65 -5.78 -11.31
CA PHE A 45 -9.24 -4.60 -12.07
C PHE A 45 -10.02 -4.47 -13.39
N LEU A 46 -9.98 -3.31 -14.01
CA LEU A 46 -10.54 -3.08 -15.34
C LEU A 46 -9.59 -3.67 -16.39
N ASP A 47 -10.05 -4.72 -17.07
CA ASP A 47 -9.26 -5.46 -18.05
C ASP A 47 -9.69 -5.08 -19.48
N VAL A 48 -9.03 -4.06 -20.03
CA VAL A 48 -9.20 -3.60 -21.41
C VAL A 48 -7.85 -3.41 -22.07
N ASP A 49 -7.82 -3.56 -23.39
CA ASP A 49 -6.60 -3.36 -24.17
C ASP A 49 -6.15 -1.89 -24.12
N ILE A 50 -4.85 -1.70 -23.94
CA ILE A 50 -4.19 -0.39 -24.00
C ILE A 50 -3.49 -0.28 -25.36
N ASP A 51 -3.57 0.89 -25.98
CA ASP A 51 -2.80 1.16 -27.19
C ASP A 51 -1.29 1.12 -26.84
N VAL A 52 -0.59 0.18 -27.45
CA VAL A 52 0.84 -0.07 -27.20
C VAL A 52 1.76 1.10 -27.58
N SER A 53 1.23 2.09 -28.31
CA SER A 53 1.97 3.33 -28.66
C SER A 53 1.92 4.39 -27.55
N LEU A 54 1.10 4.22 -26.52
CA LEU A 54 0.97 5.17 -25.43
C LEU A 54 2.21 5.15 -24.51
N ASP A 55 2.69 6.33 -24.19
CA ASP A 55 3.64 6.55 -23.11
C ASP A 55 2.85 6.69 -21.79
N LEU A 56 2.76 5.60 -21.03
CA LEU A 56 1.94 5.54 -19.83
C LEU A 56 2.38 6.55 -18.76
N PHE A 57 3.66 6.87 -18.67
CA PHE A 57 4.15 7.91 -17.74
C PHE A 57 3.53 9.27 -18.08
N LYS A 58 3.54 9.66 -19.36
CA LYS A 58 2.93 10.92 -19.80
C LYS A 58 1.40 10.93 -19.64
N GLU A 59 0.77 9.80 -19.94
CA GLU A 59 -0.69 9.69 -19.81
C GLU A 59 -1.14 9.78 -18.35
N ILE A 60 -0.44 9.13 -17.43
CA ILE A 60 -0.72 9.24 -15.99
C ILE A 60 -0.55 10.70 -15.53
N GLU A 61 0.52 11.38 -15.93
CA GLU A 61 0.73 12.79 -15.62
C GLU A 61 -0.35 13.72 -16.22
N ARG A 62 -0.87 13.40 -17.40
CA ARG A 62 -2.02 14.10 -18.00
C ARG A 62 -3.28 13.90 -17.14
N LEU A 63 -3.57 12.63 -16.79
CA LEU A 63 -4.77 12.27 -16.01
C LEU A 63 -4.78 12.87 -14.62
N LYS A 64 -3.63 12.94 -13.93
CA LYS A 64 -3.50 13.64 -12.63
C LYS A 64 -4.03 15.07 -12.72
N LYS A 65 -3.64 15.79 -13.76
CA LYS A 65 -4.02 17.20 -13.97
C LYS A 65 -5.48 17.34 -14.40
N GLU A 66 -5.92 16.56 -15.38
CA GLU A 66 -7.28 16.65 -15.95
C GLU A 66 -8.35 16.27 -14.94
N LYS A 67 -8.07 15.27 -14.09
CA LYS A 67 -9.03 14.74 -13.13
C LYS A 67 -8.85 15.28 -11.70
N ASN A 68 -7.94 16.22 -11.50
CA ASN A 68 -7.54 16.67 -10.16
C ASN A 68 -7.27 15.48 -9.23
N ALA A 69 -6.44 14.54 -9.71
CA ALA A 69 -6.12 13.30 -9.02
C ALA A 69 -4.70 13.34 -8.44
N VAL A 70 -4.50 12.62 -7.32
CA VAL A 70 -3.20 12.40 -6.70
C VAL A 70 -2.92 10.90 -6.62
N VAL A 71 -1.70 10.49 -6.95
CA VAL A 71 -1.22 9.12 -6.80
C VAL A 71 -0.41 9.02 -5.50
N LEU A 72 -0.92 8.27 -4.54
CA LEU A 72 -0.25 7.93 -3.28
C LEU A 72 0.29 6.51 -3.38
N ALA A 73 1.61 6.33 -3.33
CA ALA A 73 2.23 5.02 -3.48
C ALA A 73 3.04 4.60 -2.23
N HIS A 74 2.96 3.32 -1.91
CA HIS A 74 3.79 2.74 -0.86
C HIS A 74 5.17 2.38 -1.41
N TYR A 75 6.23 2.47 -0.60
CA TYR A 75 7.61 2.10 -0.96
C TYR A 75 7.76 0.66 -1.49
N TYR A 76 6.78 -0.22 -1.27
CA TYR A 76 6.80 -1.62 -1.73
C TYR A 76 6.18 -1.82 -3.12
N GLN A 77 5.84 -0.75 -3.82
CA GLN A 77 5.38 -0.82 -5.20
C GLN A 77 6.54 -1.09 -6.17
N GLU A 78 6.19 -1.45 -7.42
CA GLU A 78 7.17 -1.52 -8.49
C GLU A 78 7.82 -0.15 -8.75
N PRO A 79 9.08 -0.11 -9.20
CA PRO A 79 9.81 1.13 -9.47
C PRO A 79 9.03 2.13 -10.33
N ASP A 80 8.40 1.66 -11.40
CA ASP A 80 7.63 2.50 -12.32
C ASP A 80 6.45 3.22 -11.64
N ILE A 81 5.79 2.53 -10.70
CA ILE A 81 4.71 3.12 -9.89
C ILE A 81 5.27 4.11 -8.87
N GLN A 82 6.42 3.80 -8.28
CA GLN A 82 7.09 4.72 -7.36
C GLN A 82 7.48 6.02 -8.09
N ASP A 83 7.97 5.91 -9.34
CA ASP A 83 8.44 7.04 -10.13
C ASP A 83 7.31 7.95 -10.65
N VAL A 84 6.09 7.44 -10.83
CA VAL A 84 4.91 8.26 -11.18
C VAL A 84 4.12 8.75 -9.98
N ALA A 85 4.45 8.35 -8.75
CA ALA A 85 3.73 8.77 -7.57
C ALA A 85 3.94 10.27 -7.26
N ASP A 86 2.87 10.96 -6.85
CA ASP A 86 2.97 12.34 -6.33
C ASP A 86 3.49 12.36 -4.90
N PHE A 87 3.24 11.27 -4.17
CA PHE A 87 3.73 11.10 -2.82
C PHE A 87 4.05 9.63 -2.56
N LEU A 88 5.27 9.39 -2.07
CA LEU A 88 5.79 8.09 -1.70
C LEU A 88 5.99 8.02 -0.19
N GLY A 89 5.56 6.93 0.46
CA GLY A 89 5.66 6.83 1.92
C GLY A 89 5.30 5.48 2.51
N ASP A 90 5.47 5.37 3.83
CA ASP A 90 4.90 4.28 4.62
C ASP A 90 3.42 4.57 4.97
N SER A 91 2.75 3.62 5.64
CA SER A 91 1.33 3.71 5.95
C SER A 91 0.95 4.98 6.74
N LEU A 92 1.80 5.46 7.66
CA LEU A 92 1.53 6.68 8.43
C LEU A 92 1.63 7.93 7.56
N ALA A 93 2.69 8.03 6.78
CA ALA A 93 2.92 9.16 5.88
C ALA A 93 1.81 9.27 4.83
N LEU A 94 1.41 8.12 4.25
CA LEU A 94 0.33 8.07 3.26
C LEU A 94 -1.04 8.41 3.86
N ALA A 95 -1.36 7.94 5.07
CA ALA A 95 -2.59 8.32 5.76
C ALA A 95 -2.67 9.84 6.01
N GLN A 96 -1.56 10.47 6.42
CA GLN A 96 -1.49 11.91 6.58
C GLN A 96 -1.65 12.66 5.26
N GLN A 97 -0.98 12.20 4.22
CA GLN A 97 -1.06 12.82 2.89
C GLN A 97 -2.47 12.71 2.31
N ALA A 98 -3.16 11.60 2.54
CA ALA A 98 -4.56 11.45 2.17
C ALA A 98 -5.46 12.51 2.82
N VAL A 99 -5.21 12.86 4.09
CA VAL A 99 -5.96 13.94 4.78
C VAL A 99 -5.60 15.33 4.22
N LYS A 100 -4.33 15.57 3.91
CA LYS A 100 -3.83 16.89 3.51
C LYS A 100 -4.14 17.25 2.05
N THR A 101 -4.30 16.27 1.18
CA THR A 101 -4.48 16.51 -0.26
C THR A 101 -5.77 17.27 -0.57
N LYS A 102 -5.69 18.18 -1.55
CA LYS A 102 -6.84 18.91 -2.09
C LYS A 102 -7.40 18.27 -3.36
N ALA A 103 -6.81 17.17 -3.83
CA ALA A 103 -7.29 16.43 -4.99
C ALA A 103 -8.69 15.87 -4.73
N ASP A 104 -9.50 15.77 -5.78
CA ASP A 104 -10.84 15.16 -5.74
C ASP A 104 -10.77 13.64 -5.78
N ILE A 105 -9.73 13.11 -6.45
CA ILE A 105 -9.48 11.68 -6.62
C ILE A 105 -8.16 11.31 -5.96
N ILE A 106 -8.18 10.28 -5.11
CA ILE A 106 -6.99 9.65 -4.55
C ILE A 106 -6.84 8.29 -5.23
N VAL A 107 -5.78 8.10 -6.00
CA VAL A 107 -5.40 6.78 -6.52
C VAL A 107 -4.37 6.19 -5.58
N PHE A 108 -4.76 5.11 -4.91
CA PHE A 108 -3.92 4.50 -3.89
C PHE A 108 -3.14 3.31 -4.50
N ALA A 109 -1.88 3.51 -4.88
CA ALA A 109 -0.98 2.44 -5.28
C ALA A 109 -0.39 1.75 -4.04
N GLY A 110 -1.11 0.75 -3.56
CA GLY A 110 -0.84 0.00 -2.33
C GLY A 110 -1.74 -1.22 -2.23
N VAL A 111 -2.11 -1.59 -1.01
CA VAL A 111 -3.01 -2.71 -0.75
C VAL A 111 -4.36 -2.25 -0.19
N HIS A 112 -5.34 -3.14 -0.21
CA HIS A 112 -6.75 -2.83 0.04
C HIS A 112 -6.98 -2.05 1.34
N PHE A 113 -6.42 -2.48 2.46
CA PHE A 113 -6.60 -1.81 3.75
C PHE A 113 -6.06 -0.36 3.78
N MET A 114 -5.08 -0.04 2.92
CA MET A 114 -4.54 1.32 2.79
C MET A 114 -5.52 2.22 2.04
N ALA A 115 -6.10 1.71 0.96
CA ALA A 115 -7.15 2.42 0.22
C ALA A 115 -8.43 2.59 1.07
N GLU A 116 -8.81 1.57 1.87
CA GLU A 116 -9.87 1.71 2.90
C GLU A 116 -9.53 2.83 3.89
N THR A 117 -8.29 2.87 4.37
CA THR A 117 -7.83 3.93 5.29
C THR A 117 -7.99 5.32 4.67
N ALA A 118 -7.61 5.48 3.39
CA ALA A 118 -7.82 6.73 2.66
C ALA A 118 -9.31 7.07 2.54
N LYS A 119 -10.19 6.09 2.27
CA LYS A 119 -11.65 6.28 2.18
C LYS A 119 -12.27 6.62 3.54
N ILE A 120 -11.84 5.96 4.62
CA ILE A 120 -12.29 6.26 6.00
C ILE A 120 -12.03 7.74 6.33
N LEU A 121 -10.84 8.23 6.00
CA LEU A 121 -10.42 9.60 6.31
C LEU A 121 -10.98 10.65 5.33
N ASN A 122 -11.40 10.25 4.13
CA ASN A 122 -11.85 11.15 3.06
C ASN A 122 -13.16 10.65 2.41
N PRO A 123 -14.29 10.64 3.13
CA PRO A 123 -15.55 10.09 2.62
C PRO A 123 -16.07 10.79 1.36
N GLY A 124 -15.82 12.09 1.23
CA GLY A 124 -16.25 12.89 0.08
C GLY A 124 -15.37 12.78 -1.16
N LYS A 125 -14.22 12.10 -1.07
CA LYS A 125 -13.32 11.91 -2.21
C LYS A 125 -13.53 10.55 -2.86
N LYS A 126 -13.29 10.47 -4.15
CA LYS A 126 -13.19 9.19 -4.84
C LYS A 126 -11.83 8.57 -4.52
N VAL A 127 -11.84 7.35 -3.97
CA VAL A 127 -10.61 6.58 -3.67
C VAL A 127 -10.57 5.38 -4.60
N LEU A 128 -9.54 5.33 -5.43
CA LEU A 128 -9.33 4.29 -6.42
C LEU A 128 -8.19 3.35 -5.97
N LEU A 129 -8.32 2.07 -6.28
CA LEU A 129 -7.29 1.06 -6.08
C LEU A 129 -7.08 0.30 -7.39
N PRO A 130 -5.88 0.31 -8.00
CA PRO A 130 -5.67 -0.28 -9.34
C PRO A 130 -6.04 -1.75 -9.46
N ASP A 131 -5.92 -2.52 -8.37
CA ASP A 131 -6.38 -3.91 -8.29
C ASP A 131 -7.02 -4.20 -6.92
N LEU A 132 -8.31 -4.52 -6.90
CA LEU A 132 -9.04 -4.87 -5.66
C LEU A 132 -8.51 -6.15 -4.99
N LYS A 133 -7.80 -7.02 -5.72
CA LYS A 133 -7.15 -8.22 -5.18
C LYS A 133 -5.80 -7.95 -4.53
N ALA A 134 -5.33 -6.70 -4.57
CA ALA A 134 -4.16 -6.26 -3.81
C ALA A 134 -4.50 -6.29 -2.31
N GLY A 135 -4.61 -7.50 -1.74
CA GLY A 135 -4.92 -7.79 -0.34
C GLY A 135 -3.70 -7.66 0.58
N CYS A 136 -3.78 -8.31 1.75
CA CYS A 136 -2.67 -8.36 2.70
C CYS A 136 -2.79 -9.62 3.57
N SER A 137 -1.78 -10.51 3.54
CA SER A 137 -1.78 -11.72 4.35
C SER A 137 -1.92 -11.45 5.85
N LEU A 138 -1.36 -10.36 6.33
CA LEU A 138 -1.48 -9.95 7.72
C LEU A 138 -2.91 -9.48 8.04
N ALA A 139 -3.53 -8.68 7.18
CA ALA A 139 -4.93 -8.27 7.35
C ALA A 139 -5.87 -9.49 7.33
N ASP A 140 -5.63 -10.43 6.42
CA ASP A 140 -6.42 -11.66 6.27
C ASP A 140 -6.25 -12.61 7.46
N SER A 141 -5.13 -12.52 8.21
CA SER A 141 -4.88 -13.33 9.41
C SER A 141 -5.82 -13.03 10.57
N ALA A 142 -6.53 -11.91 10.53
CA ALA A 142 -7.46 -11.48 11.58
C ALA A 142 -8.89 -11.27 11.04
N PRO A 143 -9.64 -12.34 10.72
CA PRO A 143 -11.04 -12.20 10.33
C PRO A 143 -11.86 -11.56 11.45
N ALA A 144 -12.66 -10.53 11.12
CA ALA A 144 -13.38 -9.70 12.10
C ALA A 144 -14.24 -10.49 13.08
N ALA A 145 -14.94 -11.54 12.62
CA ALA A 145 -15.77 -12.39 13.47
C ALA A 145 -14.94 -13.14 14.53
N LEU A 146 -13.78 -13.69 14.14
CA LEU A 146 -12.88 -14.40 15.05
C LEU A 146 -12.19 -13.43 16.00
N PHE A 147 -11.78 -12.26 15.49
CA PHE A 147 -11.18 -11.23 16.32
C PHE A 147 -12.14 -10.69 17.37
N LYS A 148 -13.43 -10.51 17.02
CA LYS A 148 -14.45 -10.14 17.98
C LYS A 148 -14.58 -11.18 19.10
N GLN A 149 -14.64 -12.47 18.77
CA GLN A 149 -14.68 -13.54 19.76
C GLN A 149 -13.43 -13.58 20.66
N PHE A 150 -12.28 -13.22 20.12
CA PHE A 150 -11.04 -13.12 20.89
C PHE A 150 -11.09 -11.92 21.85
N LYS A 151 -11.48 -10.75 21.36
CA LYS A 151 -11.64 -9.52 22.16
C LYS A 151 -12.63 -9.75 23.33
N ASP A 152 -13.74 -10.42 23.08
CA ASP A 152 -14.78 -10.68 24.08
C ASP A 152 -14.28 -11.52 25.30
N LYS A 153 -13.12 -12.22 25.16
CA LYS A 153 -12.47 -12.93 26.27
C LYS A 153 -11.68 -12.00 27.21
N TYR A 154 -11.46 -10.76 26.81
CA TYR A 154 -10.65 -9.78 27.52
C TYR A 154 -11.40 -8.45 27.68
N PRO A 155 -12.52 -8.43 28.43
CA PRO A 155 -13.44 -7.28 28.47
C PRO A 155 -12.81 -6.00 29.04
N ASP A 156 -11.78 -6.13 29.89
CA ASP A 156 -11.12 -4.99 30.54
C ASP A 156 -9.94 -4.44 29.71
N HIS A 157 -9.61 -5.08 28.55
CA HIS A 157 -8.50 -4.66 27.71
C HIS A 157 -8.96 -3.65 26.66
N ILE A 158 -8.12 -2.65 26.41
CA ILE A 158 -8.26 -1.83 25.21
C ILE A 158 -7.59 -2.53 24.04
N VAL A 159 -8.10 -2.28 22.84
CA VAL A 159 -7.58 -2.86 21.60
C VAL A 159 -6.76 -1.83 20.86
N ILE A 160 -5.47 -2.10 20.69
CA ILE A 160 -4.59 -1.35 19.77
C ILE A 160 -4.35 -2.24 18.57
N SER A 161 -4.81 -1.79 17.40
CA SER A 161 -4.57 -2.53 16.17
C SER A 161 -3.57 -1.83 15.27
N TYR A 162 -2.64 -2.62 14.75
CA TYR A 162 -1.77 -2.20 13.67
C TYR A 162 -2.59 -1.96 12.41
N ILE A 163 -2.28 -0.89 11.68
CA ILE A 163 -3.08 -0.38 10.54
C ILE A 163 -3.27 -1.42 9.41
N ASN A 164 -2.40 -2.44 9.37
CA ASN A 164 -2.47 -3.57 8.43
C ASN A 164 -3.62 -4.53 8.80
N CYS A 165 -4.82 -4.00 8.80
CA CYS A 165 -6.07 -4.70 9.13
C CYS A 165 -7.24 -4.10 8.36
N THR A 166 -8.34 -4.85 8.21
CA THR A 166 -9.54 -4.39 7.50
C THR A 166 -10.27 -3.27 8.24
N ALA A 167 -11.21 -2.61 7.55
CA ALA A 167 -12.06 -1.59 8.15
C ALA A 167 -12.89 -2.14 9.33
N GLU A 168 -13.32 -3.40 9.26
CA GLU A 168 -14.06 -4.07 10.35
C GLU A 168 -13.18 -4.24 11.60
N ILE A 169 -11.90 -4.59 11.45
CA ILE A 169 -10.97 -4.67 12.59
C ILE A 169 -10.71 -3.26 13.15
N LYS A 170 -10.54 -2.26 12.28
CA LYS A 170 -10.43 -0.87 12.72
C LYS A 170 -11.64 -0.46 13.56
N ALA A 171 -12.86 -0.83 13.13
CA ALA A 171 -14.11 -0.55 13.85
C ALA A 171 -14.24 -1.29 15.21
N LEU A 172 -13.52 -2.41 15.40
CA LEU A 172 -13.45 -3.15 16.67
C LEU A 172 -12.35 -2.66 17.61
N SER A 173 -11.50 -1.74 17.15
CA SER A 173 -10.32 -1.24 17.85
C SER A 173 -10.63 0.06 18.61
N ASP A 174 -9.82 0.35 19.62
CA ASP A 174 -9.88 1.60 20.37
C ASP A 174 -8.86 2.62 19.85
N ILE A 175 -7.71 2.14 19.36
CA ILE A 175 -6.66 2.96 18.76
C ILE A 175 -6.02 2.19 17.61
N ILE A 176 -5.73 2.85 16.50
CA ILE A 176 -4.88 2.31 15.44
C ILE A 176 -3.44 2.77 15.65
N CYS A 177 -2.48 1.97 15.21
CA CYS A 177 -1.07 2.36 15.15
C CYS A 177 -0.43 1.92 13.83
N THR A 178 0.75 2.46 13.56
CA THR A 178 1.64 2.03 12.47
C THR A 178 3.00 1.65 13.08
N SER A 179 3.87 0.98 12.33
CA SER A 179 5.25 0.70 12.81
C SER A 179 6.01 1.96 13.19
N SER A 180 5.66 3.12 12.60
CA SER A 180 6.30 4.41 12.89
C SER A 180 5.90 5.01 14.24
N ASN A 181 4.69 4.74 14.73
CA ASN A 181 4.13 5.39 15.94
C ASN A 181 3.72 4.43 17.05
N ALA A 182 3.74 3.10 16.83
CA ALA A 182 3.18 2.12 17.74
C ALA A 182 3.74 2.23 19.17
N GLN A 183 5.05 2.47 19.31
CA GLN A 183 5.65 2.66 20.63
C GLN A 183 5.01 3.85 21.37
N LYS A 184 4.86 5.00 20.70
CA LYS A 184 4.26 6.21 21.30
C LYS A 184 2.78 6.02 21.61
N ILE A 185 2.06 5.28 20.77
CA ILE A 185 0.67 4.92 21.03
C ILE A 185 0.55 4.07 22.30
N ILE A 186 1.39 3.03 22.46
CA ILE A 186 1.40 2.16 23.64
C ILE A 186 1.81 2.95 24.90
N GLU A 187 2.82 3.80 24.81
CA GLU A 187 3.29 4.67 25.91
C GLU A 187 2.22 5.69 26.35
N SER A 188 1.29 6.08 25.46
CA SER A 188 0.19 7.00 25.78
C SER A 188 -0.91 6.37 26.63
N VAL A 189 -0.93 5.04 26.73
CA VAL A 189 -1.91 4.29 27.50
C VAL A 189 -1.41 4.10 28.94
N PRO A 190 -2.22 4.37 29.98
CA PRO A 190 -1.83 4.14 31.37
C PRO A 190 -1.28 2.72 31.61
N GLU A 191 -0.22 2.59 32.42
CA GLU A 191 0.42 1.28 32.68
C GLU A 191 -0.54 0.26 33.27
N SER A 192 -1.50 0.70 34.09
CA SER A 192 -2.53 -0.16 34.69
C SER A 192 -3.57 -0.68 33.69
N GLN A 193 -3.67 -0.07 32.50
CA GLN A 193 -4.63 -0.48 31.48
C GLN A 193 -4.06 -1.63 30.65
N PRO A 194 -4.67 -2.84 30.70
CA PRO A 194 -4.24 -3.96 29.86
C PRO A 194 -4.59 -3.72 28.38
N ILE A 195 -3.79 -4.29 27.49
CA ILE A 195 -3.87 -4.06 26.04
C ILE A 195 -3.97 -5.38 25.30
N ILE A 196 -4.85 -5.47 24.31
CA ILE A 196 -4.78 -6.41 23.20
C ILE A 196 -4.06 -5.72 22.06
N PHE A 197 -3.05 -6.38 21.48
CA PHE A 197 -2.36 -5.93 20.26
C PHE A 197 -2.62 -6.90 19.10
N ALA A 198 -3.03 -6.36 17.96
CA ALA A 198 -3.37 -7.12 16.75
C ALA A 198 -2.97 -6.33 15.48
N PRO A 199 -2.90 -6.96 14.28
CA PRO A 199 -2.91 -8.39 14.09
C PRO A 199 -1.52 -9.04 14.14
N ASP A 200 -0.40 -8.28 14.17
CA ASP A 200 0.97 -8.79 14.03
C ASP A 200 1.59 -9.20 15.38
N LYS A 201 1.84 -10.51 15.54
CA LYS A 201 2.46 -11.07 16.76
C LYS A 201 3.91 -10.64 16.95
N ASN A 202 4.67 -10.51 15.84
CA ASN A 202 6.10 -10.20 15.89
C ASN A 202 6.31 -8.74 16.29
N LEU A 203 5.60 -7.82 15.63
CA LEU A 203 5.57 -6.40 16.04
C LEU A 203 5.09 -6.26 17.49
N GLY A 204 4.04 -6.97 17.90
CA GLY A 204 3.53 -6.96 19.27
C GLY A 204 4.57 -7.46 20.28
N ALA A 205 5.28 -8.56 19.98
CA ALA A 205 6.35 -9.09 20.82
C ALA A 205 7.53 -8.12 20.94
N TYR A 206 7.95 -7.52 19.81
CA TYR A 206 8.97 -6.46 19.80
C TYR A 206 8.58 -5.28 20.69
N LEU A 207 7.33 -4.81 20.57
CA LEU A 207 6.81 -3.70 21.37
C LEU A 207 6.69 -4.05 22.86
N ASN A 208 6.29 -5.28 23.22
CA ASN A 208 6.29 -5.76 24.60
C ASN A 208 7.69 -5.63 25.21
N LYS A 209 8.73 -6.10 24.51
CA LYS A 209 10.13 -5.97 24.97
C LYS A 209 10.55 -4.51 25.11
N LYS A 210 10.20 -3.68 24.14
CA LYS A 210 10.64 -2.28 24.06
C LYS A 210 10.00 -1.37 25.08
N THR A 211 8.72 -1.63 25.40
CA THR A 211 7.93 -0.79 26.33
C THR A 211 7.81 -1.37 27.73
N GLY A 212 8.25 -2.61 27.96
CA GLY A 212 8.05 -3.34 29.22
C GLY A 212 6.59 -3.78 29.46
N ARG A 213 5.72 -3.66 28.46
CA ARG A 213 4.31 -4.10 28.55
C ARG A 213 4.20 -5.61 28.41
N ASN A 214 3.10 -6.15 28.87
CA ASN A 214 2.70 -7.54 28.67
C ASN A 214 1.34 -7.59 27.96
N MET A 215 1.31 -7.13 26.72
CA MET A 215 0.09 -7.09 25.91
C MET A 215 -0.31 -8.50 25.50
N VAL A 216 -1.62 -8.75 25.43
CA VAL A 216 -2.19 -9.96 24.83
C VAL A 216 -2.10 -9.81 23.31
N LEU A 217 -1.46 -10.75 22.63
CA LEU A 217 -1.20 -10.68 21.22
C LEU A 217 -2.15 -11.57 20.41
N TRP A 218 -2.67 -11.03 19.31
CA TRP A 218 -3.28 -11.85 18.27
C TRP A 218 -2.19 -12.63 17.54
N ASN A 219 -2.47 -13.87 17.11
CA ASN A 219 -1.47 -14.74 16.49
C ASN A 219 -1.47 -14.63 14.95
N GLY A 220 -1.32 -13.43 14.42
CA GLY A 220 -1.12 -13.17 12.99
C GLY A 220 0.31 -12.76 12.69
N SER A 221 0.70 -12.84 11.40
CA SER A 221 2.02 -12.45 10.91
C SER A 221 2.00 -12.05 9.45
N CYS A 222 2.97 -11.24 9.05
CA CYS A 222 3.18 -10.86 7.66
C CYS A 222 4.02 -11.92 6.95
N MET A 223 3.48 -12.56 5.89
CA MET A 223 4.19 -13.58 5.14
C MET A 223 5.56 -13.11 4.59
N VAL A 224 5.69 -11.82 4.28
CA VAL A 224 6.93 -11.24 3.74
C VAL A 224 8.01 -11.13 4.80
N HIS A 225 7.64 -10.75 6.04
CA HIS A 225 8.60 -10.53 7.12
C HIS A 225 8.89 -11.81 7.94
N GLU A 226 8.01 -12.82 7.87
CA GLU A 226 8.17 -14.10 8.58
C GLU A 226 9.08 -15.09 7.86
N ILE A 227 9.35 -14.90 6.56
CA ILE A 227 10.11 -15.87 5.76
C ILE A 227 11.61 -15.59 5.65
N PHE A 228 12.16 -14.60 6.34
CA PHE A 228 13.59 -14.35 6.31
C PHE A 228 14.40 -15.47 6.93
N SER A 229 15.45 -15.90 6.22
CA SER A 229 16.32 -16.97 6.67
C SER A 229 17.48 -16.49 7.55
N LEU A 230 17.44 -16.83 8.82
CA LEU A 230 18.54 -16.57 9.74
C LEU A 230 19.88 -17.13 9.22
N GLU A 231 19.86 -18.36 8.69
CA GLU A 231 21.06 -19.02 8.16
C GLU A 231 21.63 -18.25 6.96
N LYS A 232 20.77 -17.92 6.00
CA LYS A 232 21.20 -17.21 4.77
C LYS A 232 21.67 -15.79 5.09
N ILE A 233 21.01 -15.07 6.01
CA ILE A 233 21.43 -13.74 6.48
C ILE A 233 22.79 -13.84 7.17
N THR A 234 23.01 -14.84 8.05
CA THR A 234 24.31 -15.06 8.71
C THR A 234 25.41 -15.31 7.68
N ARG A 235 25.16 -16.13 6.67
CA ARG A 235 26.11 -16.37 5.57
C ARG A 235 26.35 -15.10 4.74
N LEU A 236 25.32 -14.29 4.54
CA LEU A 236 25.44 -13.01 3.82
C LEU A 236 26.29 -12.02 4.62
N LYS A 237 26.06 -11.86 5.92
CA LYS A 237 26.91 -11.03 6.81
C LYS A 237 28.36 -11.51 6.84
N ALA A 238 28.61 -12.81 6.79
CA ALA A 238 29.98 -13.34 6.72
C ALA A 238 30.70 -12.96 5.41
N ARG A 239 29.97 -12.82 4.30
CA ARG A 239 30.53 -12.35 3.00
C ARG A 239 30.64 -10.82 2.92
N HIS A 240 29.83 -10.11 3.69
CA HIS A 240 29.76 -8.67 3.77
C HIS A 240 29.94 -8.21 5.21
N PRO A 241 31.16 -8.37 5.81
CA PRO A 241 31.38 -8.15 7.24
C PRO A 241 31.20 -6.69 7.69
N GLY A 242 31.30 -5.73 6.75
CA GLY A 242 31.02 -4.31 6.99
C GLY A 242 29.56 -3.92 6.86
N ALA A 243 28.71 -4.79 6.30
CA ALA A 243 27.31 -4.47 6.06
C ALA A 243 26.52 -4.42 7.37
N LYS A 244 25.71 -3.37 7.55
CA LYS A 244 24.76 -3.26 8.65
C LYS A 244 23.46 -3.96 8.29
N LEU A 245 22.92 -4.79 9.19
CA LEU A 245 21.59 -5.38 9.05
C LEU A 245 20.55 -4.41 9.57
N ILE A 246 19.66 -3.96 8.73
CA ILE A 246 18.52 -3.12 9.11
C ILE A 246 17.22 -3.88 8.88
N ALA A 247 16.29 -3.88 9.85
CA ALA A 247 15.15 -4.77 9.86
C ALA A 247 13.84 -4.05 10.22
N HIS A 248 12.75 -4.47 9.58
CA HIS A 248 11.40 -4.05 9.96
C HIS A 248 10.94 -4.81 11.21
N PRO A 249 10.23 -4.19 12.17
CA PRO A 249 9.83 -4.84 13.43
C PRO A 249 8.78 -5.95 13.28
N GLU A 250 8.24 -6.20 12.10
CA GLU A 250 7.43 -7.38 11.76
C GLU A 250 8.27 -8.64 11.54
N CYS A 251 9.61 -8.53 11.44
CA CYS A 251 10.49 -9.69 11.33
C CYS A 251 10.47 -10.51 12.63
N GLU A 252 10.77 -11.81 12.50
CA GLU A 252 10.94 -12.67 13.67
C GLU A 252 12.03 -12.18 14.61
N ASP A 253 11.85 -12.45 15.90
CA ASP A 253 12.75 -12.00 16.97
C ASP A 253 14.22 -12.38 16.74
N VAL A 254 14.47 -13.55 16.14
CA VAL A 254 15.84 -14.02 15.84
C VAL A 254 16.55 -13.14 14.81
N ILE A 255 15.80 -12.54 13.89
CA ILE A 255 16.34 -11.58 12.91
C ILE A 255 16.54 -10.21 13.58
N LEU A 256 15.56 -9.78 14.39
CA LEU A 256 15.63 -8.50 15.11
C LEU A 256 16.82 -8.45 16.08
N GLN A 257 17.18 -9.57 16.72
CA GLN A 257 18.35 -9.66 17.60
C GLN A 257 19.68 -9.48 16.87
N MET A 258 19.74 -9.75 15.57
CA MET A 258 20.93 -9.55 14.74
C MET A 258 21.00 -8.16 14.11
N ALA A 259 19.88 -7.41 14.11
CA ALA A 259 19.77 -6.14 13.42
C ALA A 259 20.56 -5.03 14.13
N ASP A 260 21.32 -4.28 13.35
CA ASP A 260 22.03 -3.07 13.81
C ASP A 260 21.05 -1.89 13.99
N PHE A 261 19.94 -1.91 13.25
CA PHE A 261 18.85 -0.95 13.38
C PHE A 261 17.49 -1.61 13.10
N ILE A 262 16.49 -1.27 13.92
CA ILE A 262 15.09 -1.73 13.77
C ILE A 262 14.19 -0.51 13.66
N GLY A 263 13.37 -0.45 12.62
CA GLY A 263 12.45 0.67 12.40
C GLY A 263 11.42 0.42 11.32
N SER A 264 10.45 1.35 11.20
CA SER A 264 9.49 1.35 10.10
C SER A 264 10.18 1.56 8.76
N THR A 265 9.49 1.31 7.65
CA THR A 265 10.03 1.49 6.30
C THR A 265 10.65 2.87 6.10
N THR A 266 9.95 3.94 6.50
CA THR A 266 10.51 5.32 6.47
C THR A 266 11.73 5.48 7.38
N GLN A 267 11.74 4.83 8.56
CA GLN A 267 12.87 4.92 9.48
C GLN A 267 14.09 4.17 8.95
N LEU A 268 13.90 3.01 8.30
CA LEU A 268 14.97 2.26 7.62
C LEU A 268 15.60 3.09 6.51
N LEU A 269 14.79 3.70 5.63
CA LEU A 269 15.27 4.60 4.59
C LEU A 269 16.09 5.76 5.18
N LYS A 270 15.52 6.49 6.13
CA LYS A 270 16.20 7.64 6.77
C LYS A 270 17.48 7.25 7.48
N TYR A 271 17.49 6.09 8.16
CA TYR A 271 18.69 5.58 8.79
C TYR A 271 19.78 5.28 7.76
N ALA A 272 19.45 4.50 6.73
CA ALA A 272 20.40 4.10 5.70
C ALA A 272 20.99 5.29 4.91
N VAL A 273 20.19 6.35 4.69
CA VAL A 273 20.66 7.58 4.01
C VAL A 273 21.60 8.39 4.89
N LYS A 274 21.32 8.52 6.21
CA LYS A 274 22.04 9.41 7.13
C LYS A 274 23.27 8.76 7.80
N ASP A 275 23.24 7.45 7.95
CA ASP A 275 24.30 6.69 8.63
C ASP A 275 25.59 6.67 7.75
N ASP A 276 26.76 6.57 8.39
CA ASP A 276 28.06 6.61 7.71
C ASP A 276 28.46 5.28 7.03
N GLY A 277 27.64 4.23 7.16
CA GLY A 277 27.89 2.93 6.52
C GLY A 277 27.70 3.00 5.01
N ASP A 278 28.46 2.17 4.28
CA ASP A 278 28.42 2.09 2.82
C ASP A 278 27.57 0.92 2.31
N GLU A 279 27.31 -0.08 3.16
CA GLU A 279 26.66 -1.32 2.78
C GLU A 279 25.60 -1.75 3.78
N TYR A 280 24.41 -2.12 3.30
CA TYR A 280 23.27 -2.50 4.15
C TYR A 280 22.62 -3.79 3.66
N ILE A 281 22.35 -4.72 4.59
CA ILE A 281 21.44 -5.84 4.38
C ILE A 281 20.06 -5.39 4.87
N VAL A 282 19.08 -5.40 4.00
CA VAL A 282 17.75 -4.81 4.26
C VAL A 282 16.73 -5.92 4.46
N ALA A 283 16.30 -6.13 5.70
CA ALA A 283 15.29 -7.13 6.08
C ALA A 283 13.90 -6.49 6.14
N THR A 284 13.37 -6.16 4.97
CA THR A 284 11.98 -5.79 4.71
C THR A 284 11.67 -6.09 3.24
N GLU A 285 10.49 -5.73 2.75
CA GLU A 285 10.08 -5.93 1.36
C GLU A 285 11.02 -5.18 0.40
N ALA A 286 11.41 -5.84 -0.71
CA ALA A 286 12.50 -5.38 -1.55
C ALA A 286 12.21 -4.10 -2.37
N GLY A 287 10.96 -3.72 -2.57
CA GLY A 287 10.59 -2.49 -3.31
C GLY A 287 11.18 -1.21 -2.73
N ILE A 288 11.45 -1.17 -1.41
CA ILE A 288 12.08 -0.02 -0.75
C ILE A 288 13.49 0.27 -1.29
N LEU A 289 14.18 -0.76 -1.85
CA LEU A 289 15.54 -0.61 -2.33
C LEU A 289 15.64 0.39 -3.49
N HIS A 290 14.58 0.52 -4.30
CA HIS A 290 14.52 1.51 -5.36
C HIS A 290 14.71 2.94 -4.82
N GLU A 291 13.94 3.29 -3.79
CA GLU A 291 14.05 4.63 -3.18
C GLU A 291 15.34 4.79 -2.36
N MET A 292 15.79 3.73 -1.67
CA MET A 292 17.08 3.76 -0.98
C MET A 292 18.23 4.05 -1.96
N GLN A 293 18.21 3.43 -3.14
CA GLN A 293 19.25 3.62 -4.16
C GLN A 293 19.16 5.01 -4.81
N LYS A 294 17.95 5.59 -4.96
CA LYS A 294 17.76 6.97 -5.45
C LYS A 294 18.29 7.99 -4.45
N GLU A 295 17.97 7.83 -3.16
CA GLU A 295 18.37 8.76 -2.10
C GLU A 295 19.86 8.65 -1.74
N ALA A 296 20.46 7.47 -1.87
CA ALA A 296 21.86 7.22 -1.56
C ALA A 296 22.55 6.37 -2.64
N PRO A 297 22.76 6.92 -3.86
CA PRO A 297 23.26 6.16 -5.03
C PRO A 297 24.68 5.62 -4.88
N TYR A 298 25.43 6.13 -3.91
CA TYR A 298 26.81 5.71 -3.58
C TYR A 298 26.89 4.56 -2.58
N LYS A 299 25.74 4.11 -2.00
CA LYS A 299 25.67 3.01 -1.05
C LYS A 299 25.18 1.73 -1.71
N THR A 300 25.47 0.61 -1.09
CA THR A 300 25.05 -0.72 -1.54
C THR A 300 23.92 -1.23 -0.65
N PHE A 301 22.78 -1.58 -1.25
CA PHE A 301 21.62 -2.14 -0.56
C PHE A 301 21.39 -3.57 -1.03
N ILE A 302 21.46 -4.53 -0.12
CA ILE A 302 21.35 -5.96 -0.38
C ILE A 302 20.05 -6.45 0.26
N PRO A 303 19.09 -7.01 -0.50
CA PRO A 303 17.89 -7.59 0.10
C PRO A 303 18.26 -8.79 0.98
N ALA A 304 17.69 -8.85 2.18
CA ALA A 304 17.84 -10.01 3.05
C ALA A 304 17.17 -11.24 2.40
N PRO A 305 17.86 -12.39 2.35
CA PRO A 305 17.34 -13.56 1.64
C PRO A 305 16.24 -14.29 2.44
N PRO A 306 15.14 -14.70 1.78
CA PRO A 306 14.12 -15.56 2.37
C PRO A 306 14.54 -17.04 2.40
N ASP A 307 13.81 -17.87 3.16
CA ASP A 307 14.07 -19.32 3.26
C ASP A 307 13.76 -20.07 1.97
N ASN A 308 12.78 -19.61 1.20
CA ASN A 308 12.40 -20.23 -0.06
C ASN A 308 13.49 -20.09 -1.15
N ALA A 309 13.27 -20.71 -2.30
CA ALA A 309 14.22 -20.68 -3.43
C ALA A 309 14.24 -19.34 -4.19
N CYS A 310 13.30 -18.44 -3.92
CA CYS A 310 13.27 -17.10 -4.51
C CYS A 310 14.38 -16.22 -3.90
N ALA A 311 15.05 -15.45 -4.74
CA ALA A 311 16.12 -14.56 -4.28
C ALA A 311 15.59 -13.20 -3.78
N CYS A 312 14.33 -12.89 -4.04
CA CYS A 312 13.68 -11.62 -3.70
C CYS A 312 12.60 -11.86 -2.63
N ASN A 313 12.41 -10.86 -1.78
CA ASN A 313 11.36 -10.84 -0.76
C ASN A 313 10.31 -9.80 -1.15
N ASP A 314 9.59 -10.07 -2.24
CA ASP A 314 8.55 -9.20 -2.76
C ASP A 314 7.20 -9.54 -2.15
N CYS A 315 6.40 -8.53 -1.89
CA CYS A 315 5.00 -8.71 -1.49
C CYS A 315 4.13 -8.98 -2.73
N PRO A 316 3.60 -10.21 -2.91
CA PRO A 316 2.82 -10.54 -4.11
C PRO A 316 1.55 -9.68 -4.23
N HIS A 317 1.01 -9.20 -3.12
CA HIS A 317 -0.16 -8.32 -3.13
C HIS A 317 0.16 -6.91 -3.63
N MET A 318 1.31 -6.34 -3.22
CA MET A 318 1.76 -5.02 -3.69
C MET A 318 2.07 -5.06 -5.21
N LYS A 319 2.62 -6.19 -5.70
CA LYS A 319 2.98 -6.39 -7.12
C LYS A 319 1.78 -6.69 -8.03
N LEU A 320 0.56 -6.78 -7.49
CA LEU A 320 -0.67 -6.83 -8.31
C LEU A 320 -0.99 -5.49 -8.97
N ASN A 321 -0.55 -4.39 -8.39
CA ASN A 321 -0.61 -3.09 -9.05
C ASN A 321 0.49 -3.03 -10.11
N THR A 322 0.12 -2.68 -11.34
CA THR A 322 1.04 -2.42 -12.46
C THR A 322 0.78 -1.04 -13.02
N LEU A 323 1.73 -0.53 -13.81
CA LEU A 323 1.58 0.79 -14.44
C LEU A 323 0.35 0.83 -15.36
N GLU A 324 0.06 -0.27 -16.07
CA GLU A 324 -1.11 -0.42 -16.93
C GLU A 324 -2.41 -0.35 -16.14
N LYS A 325 -2.49 -1.10 -15.02
CA LYS A 325 -3.67 -1.07 -14.15
C LYS A 325 -3.86 0.31 -13.51
N LEU A 326 -2.78 0.98 -13.14
CA LEU A 326 -2.80 2.34 -12.61
C LEU A 326 -3.37 3.30 -13.66
N TYR A 327 -2.87 3.24 -14.89
CA TYR A 327 -3.37 4.04 -16.00
C TYR A 327 -4.86 3.80 -16.25
N LEU A 328 -5.28 2.54 -16.42
CA LEU A 328 -6.68 2.18 -16.66
C LEU A 328 -7.59 2.61 -15.51
N CYS A 329 -7.13 2.42 -14.28
CA CYS A 329 -7.84 2.84 -13.09
C CYS A 329 -8.07 4.36 -13.08
N MET A 330 -7.10 5.14 -13.47
CA MET A 330 -7.22 6.59 -13.58
C MET A 330 -8.07 7.02 -14.77
N GLU A 331 -7.89 6.41 -15.94
CA GLU A 331 -8.62 6.76 -17.16
C GLU A 331 -10.11 6.56 -16.99
N TYR A 332 -10.52 5.43 -16.40
CA TYR A 332 -11.93 5.06 -16.25
C TYR A 332 -12.50 5.35 -14.86
N GLU A 333 -11.67 5.79 -13.90
CA GLU A 333 -12.02 6.03 -12.50
C GLU A 333 -12.64 4.82 -11.81
N GLU A 334 -12.11 3.63 -12.11
CA GLU A 334 -12.55 2.33 -11.61
C GLU A 334 -11.34 1.37 -11.48
N PRO A 335 -11.34 0.50 -10.46
CA PRO A 335 -12.35 0.33 -9.41
C PRO A 335 -12.24 1.36 -8.27
N GLU A 336 -13.39 1.74 -7.71
CA GLU A 336 -13.49 2.61 -6.53
C GLU A 336 -13.68 1.78 -5.25
N ILE A 337 -13.05 2.22 -4.16
CA ILE A 337 -13.28 1.71 -2.82
C ILE A 337 -14.58 2.30 -2.27
N LEU A 338 -15.54 1.44 -2.10
CA LEU A 338 -16.84 1.76 -1.50
C LEU A 338 -16.90 1.19 -0.08
N MET A 339 -17.53 1.92 0.83
CA MET A 339 -17.64 1.52 2.23
C MET A 339 -18.99 1.93 2.78
N ASP A 340 -19.59 1.07 3.62
CA ASP A 340 -20.76 1.41 4.38
C ASP A 340 -20.45 2.55 5.38
N GLU A 341 -21.34 3.53 5.48
CA GLU A 341 -21.10 4.74 6.28
C GLU A 341 -21.05 4.45 7.78
N GLU A 342 -21.85 3.49 8.27
CA GLU A 342 -21.82 3.11 9.68
C GLU A 342 -20.48 2.45 10.05
N LEU A 343 -19.99 1.55 9.18
CA LEU A 343 -18.68 0.94 9.31
C LEU A 343 -17.57 2.00 9.28
N ARG A 344 -17.63 2.91 8.30
CA ARG A 344 -16.67 4.00 8.16
C ARG A 344 -16.57 4.85 9.41
N LEU A 345 -17.70 5.28 9.97
CA LEU A 345 -17.75 6.11 11.18
C LEU A 345 -17.21 5.37 12.43
N LYS A 346 -17.42 4.06 12.53
CA LYS A 346 -16.83 3.24 13.61
C LYS A 346 -15.31 3.13 13.45
N ALA A 347 -14.82 2.90 12.23
CA ALA A 347 -13.39 2.80 11.94
C ALA A 347 -12.65 4.14 12.01
N LEU A 348 -13.34 5.26 11.80
CA LEU A 348 -12.76 6.60 11.86
C LEU A 348 -12.24 6.97 13.25
N LYS A 349 -12.98 6.66 14.31
CA LYS A 349 -12.64 7.03 15.69
C LYS A 349 -11.24 6.56 16.13
N PRO A 350 -10.87 5.27 16.00
CA PRO A 350 -9.53 4.82 16.36
C PRO A 350 -8.43 5.38 15.44
N MET A 351 -8.76 5.73 14.19
CA MET A 351 -7.85 6.39 13.28
C MET A 351 -7.58 7.84 13.67
N GLU A 352 -8.61 8.61 14.03
CA GLU A 352 -8.46 9.97 14.53
C GLU A 352 -7.61 10.00 15.80
N ARG A 353 -7.88 9.06 16.74
CA ARG A 353 -7.09 8.93 17.96
C ARG A 353 -5.61 8.64 17.70
N MET A 354 -5.30 7.78 16.71
CA MET A 354 -3.93 7.58 16.26
C MET A 354 -3.28 8.88 15.78
N LEU A 355 -3.98 9.65 14.95
CA LEU A 355 -3.46 10.92 14.40
C LEU A 355 -3.25 11.96 15.50
N GLU A 356 -4.18 12.10 16.44
CA GLU A 356 -4.08 13.02 17.59
C GLU A 356 -2.86 12.69 18.46
N ILE A 357 -2.69 11.43 18.86
CA ILE A 357 -1.54 10.99 19.67
C ILE A 357 -0.23 11.22 18.90
N SER A 358 -0.21 10.87 17.61
CA SER A 358 0.98 11.06 16.76
C SER A 358 1.36 12.53 16.62
N LYS A 359 0.38 13.43 16.52
CA LYS A 359 0.59 14.87 16.48
C LYS A 359 1.12 15.39 17.81
N ALA A 360 0.51 14.98 18.92
CA ALA A 360 0.97 15.34 20.27
C ALA A 360 2.40 14.86 20.56
N ALA A 361 2.81 13.72 19.98
CA ALA A 361 4.16 13.17 20.08
C ALA A 361 5.17 13.82 19.08
N GLY A 362 4.74 14.78 18.24
CA GLY A 362 5.60 15.41 17.25
C GLY A 362 6.05 14.52 16.09
N LEU A 363 5.35 13.41 15.86
CA LEU A 363 5.64 12.47 14.78
C LEU A 363 5.03 12.92 13.45
N ILE A 364 4.03 13.76 13.51
CA ILE A 364 3.30 14.31 12.36
C ILE A 364 3.01 15.79 12.59
N GLY A 365 2.93 16.57 11.48
CA GLY A 365 2.67 18.01 11.49
C GLY A 365 1.23 18.37 11.14
#